data_2be422adc392c3f1de18f5231185bfb8
#
_entry.id   2be422adc392c3f1de18f5231185bfb8
#
_cell.length_a   1.000
_cell.length_b   1.000
_cell.length_c   1.000
_cell.angle_alpha   90.00
_cell.angle_beta   90.00
_cell.angle_gamma   90.00
#
_symmetry.space_group_name_H-M   'P 1'
#
loop_
_entity.id
_entity.type
_entity.pdbx_description
1 polymer ?
#
loop_
_entity_poly.entity_id
_entity_poly.type
_entity_poly.pdbx_seq_one_letter_code
_entity_poly.pdbx_strand_id
1 'polypeptide(L)'
;VRRVTFSRNYTLSLSRTCRCYCKYCAFATHRAHLYSPDEVEARLDEAVRRNAKELLVLTGERPEVNPEVAARLRQLGHEDFVSYVVWACERALDRGLLPHTNLGVLSREDLARLREVTASQGLMLESISERLMDTVHAGSPTKHPARRLETIEAAGELRIPFTSGILVGIGETVDERIASLEALAAVNERHGHIQEVILQNFVPHPRYYGREVAEIADEAARERWAEADEKGGEEAEPEWPDWATPISLADMKLLVRECRRLMPDVGIQIPPNLSDWWVDLVEEGATDLGGLSANGDHISPEQAFPSPHQVRKRLAPQGYALTERLCAYPQYLEPDWIEQSVLDVVKLKFWSFIPRKGSGRREERVIDPDVAPRAIAKGRRGEALTEEEL
;
A
#
# COMPACT_ATOMS: atom_id res chain seq x y z
N VAL A 1 9.84 5.40 -23.73
CA VAL A 1 9.16 6.12 -22.63
C VAL A 1 9.30 5.30 -21.37
N ARG A 2 9.92 5.86 -20.32
CA ARG A 2 10.02 5.22 -19.02
C ARG A 2 8.63 5.17 -18.36
N ARG A 3 8.35 4.10 -17.61
CA ARG A 3 7.04 3.89 -16.99
C ARG A 3 7.12 4.05 -15.48
N VAL A 4 6.12 4.71 -14.92
CA VAL A 4 5.84 4.76 -13.48
C VAL A 4 4.46 4.16 -13.27
N THR A 5 4.32 3.32 -12.28
CA THR A 5 3.07 2.60 -12.04
C THR A 5 2.29 3.19 -10.85
N PHE A 6 0.99 2.89 -10.81
CA PHE A 6 0.10 3.17 -9.68
C PHE A 6 -1.02 2.14 -9.65
N SER A 7 -1.61 1.92 -8.50
CA SER A 7 -2.84 1.14 -8.35
C SER A 7 -4.03 2.07 -8.15
N ARG A 8 -5.16 1.73 -8.78
CA ARG A 8 -6.43 2.41 -8.51
C ARG A 8 -7.13 1.68 -7.36
N ASN A 9 -6.88 2.14 -6.16
CA ASN A 9 -7.45 1.54 -4.97
C ASN A 9 -8.64 2.33 -4.40
N TYR A 10 -9.37 1.65 -3.53
CA TYR A 10 -10.33 2.20 -2.60
C TYR A 10 -9.96 1.69 -1.20
N THR A 11 -9.80 2.57 -0.24
CA THR A 11 -9.40 2.20 1.11
C THR A 11 -10.62 1.88 1.96
N LEU A 12 -10.64 0.68 2.54
CA LEU A 12 -11.63 0.21 3.50
C LEU A 12 -10.99 0.11 4.88
N SER A 13 -11.32 1.06 5.76
CA SER A 13 -10.84 1.09 7.15
C SER A 13 -11.83 0.36 8.06
N LEU A 14 -11.88 -0.99 7.98
CA LEU A 14 -12.82 -1.83 8.72
C LEU A 14 -12.84 -1.51 10.22
N SER A 15 -11.68 -1.26 10.79
CA SER A 15 -11.54 -0.78 12.15
C SER A 15 -10.35 0.15 12.29
N ARG A 16 -10.56 1.27 12.96
CA ARG A 16 -9.48 2.18 13.39
C ARG A 16 -8.99 1.88 14.81
N THR A 17 -9.71 1.05 15.57
CA THR A 17 -9.28 0.60 16.90
C THR A 17 -7.97 -0.17 16.76
N CYS A 18 -6.95 0.23 17.53
CA CYS A 18 -5.60 -0.32 17.42
C CYS A 18 -5.03 -0.61 18.81
N ARG A 19 -4.26 -1.70 18.92
CA ARG A 19 -3.51 -2.05 20.14
C ARG A 19 -2.23 -1.24 20.32
N CYS A 20 -1.76 -0.56 19.26
CA CYS A 20 -0.50 0.19 19.24
C CYS A 20 -0.71 1.68 19.49
N TYR A 21 0.30 2.31 20.10
CA TYR A 21 0.34 3.73 20.46
C TYR A 21 1.48 4.45 19.75
N CYS A 22 1.62 4.22 18.44
CA CYS A 22 2.69 4.86 17.66
C CYS A 22 2.51 6.37 17.66
N LYS A 23 3.52 7.12 18.12
CA LYS A 23 3.42 8.59 18.29
C LYS A 23 3.18 9.35 16.98
N TYR A 24 3.58 8.79 15.85
CA TYR A 24 3.39 9.39 14.52
C TYR A 24 2.02 9.07 13.90
N CYS A 25 1.22 8.18 14.50
CA CYS A 25 -0.01 7.70 13.88
C CYS A 25 -1.16 8.69 14.09
N ALA A 26 -1.81 9.08 13.00
CA ALA A 26 -3.03 9.87 13.01
C ALA A 26 -4.28 9.05 12.67
N PHE A 27 -4.10 7.80 12.27
CA PHE A 27 -5.16 6.90 11.82
C PHE A 27 -5.89 6.20 12.99
N ALA A 28 -5.13 5.72 13.98
CA ALA A 28 -5.67 4.87 15.03
C ALA A 28 -6.64 5.62 15.97
N THR A 29 -7.54 4.86 16.58
CA THR A 29 -8.36 5.28 17.71
C THR A 29 -8.29 4.23 18.80
N HIS A 30 -8.51 4.64 20.08
CA HIS A 30 -8.62 3.72 21.21
C HIS A 30 -10.07 3.51 21.65
N ARG A 31 -11.03 4.16 20.98
CA ARG A 31 -12.46 3.85 21.08
C ARG A 31 -12.80 2.63 20.24
N ALA A 32 -13.90 1.95 20.60
CA ALA A 32 -14.41 0.86 19.79
C ALA A 32 -14.91 1.39 18.45
N HIS A 33 -14.26 0.96 17.38
CA HIS A 33 -14.65 1.25 16.01
C HIS A 33 -14.63 -0.06 15.20
N LEU A 34 -15.74 -0.40 14.61
CA LEU A 34 -15.89 -1.52 13.70
C LEU A 34 -17.03 -1.22 12.75
N TYR A 35 -16.78 -1.22 11.44
CA TYR A 35 -17.86 -1.12 10.47
C TYR A 35 -18.81 -2.32 10.60
N SER A 36 -20.12 -2.04 10.52
CA SER A 36 -21.14 -3.07 10.38
C SER A 36 -21.10 -3.70 8.99
N PRO A 37 -21.69 -4.89 8.80
CA PRO A 37 -21.80 -5.50 7.47
C PRO A 37 -22.45 -4.58 6.43
N ASP A 38 -23.48 -3.85 6.79
CA ASP A 38 -24.18 -2.92 5.88
C ASP A 38 -23.27 -1.76 5.44
N GLU A 39 -22.45 -1.22 6.36
CA GLU A 39 -21.45 -0.20 6.04
C GLU A 39 -20.38 -0.76 5.11
N VAL A 40 -19.91 -2.00 5.34
CA VAL A 40 -18.94 -2.66 4.47
C VAL A 40 -19.52 -2.82 3.05
N GLU A 41 -20.73 -3.37 2.92
CA GLU A 41 -21.40 -3.56 1.64
C GLU A 41 -21.56 -2.22 0.89
N ALA A 42 -21.98 -1.17 1.59
CA ALA A 42 -22.13 0.17 1.01
C ALA A 42 -20.80 0.73 0.49
N ARG A 43 -19.70 0.51 1.24
CA ARG A 43 -18.33 0.93 0.84
C ARG A 43 -17.82 0.14 -0.36
N LEU A 44 -18.08 -1.15 -0.41
CA LEU A 44 -17.72 -1.98 -1.57
C LEU A 44 -18.46 -1.54 -2.83
N ASP A 45 -19.77 -1.24 -2.74
CA ASP A 45 -20.54 -0.70 -3.85
C ASP A 45 -20.03 0.68 -4.29
N GLU A 46 -19.59 1.52 -3.36
CA GLU A 46 -18.95 2.80 -3.68
C GLU A 46 -17.62 2.59 -4.41
N ALA A 47 -16.78 1.64 -3.97
CA ALA A 47 -15.52 1.29 -4.61
C ALA A 47 -15.74 0.90 -6.09
N VAL A 48 -16.75 0.08 -6.36
CA VAL A 48 -17.13 -0.31 -7.74
C VAL A 48 -17.55 0.92 -8.54
N ARG A 49 -18.43 1.78 -7.99
CA ARG A 49 -18.86 3.02 -8.67
C ARG A 49 -17.70 3.95 -8.98
N ARG A 50 -16.67 3.99 -8.14
CA ARG A 50 -15.45 4.77 -8.35
C ARG A 50 -14.43 4.08 -9.26
N ASN A 51 -14.80 2.93 -9.83
CA ASN A 51 -13.95 2.15 -10.74
C ASN A 51 -12.61 1.74 -10.10
N ALA A 52 -12.60 1.46 -8.78
CA ALA A 52 -11.46 0.88 -8.11
C ALA A 52 -11.21 -0.55 -8.64
N LYS A 53 -9.95 -0.96 -8.66
CA LYS A 53 -9.55 -2.34 -8.97
C LYS A 53 -9.07 -3.06 -7.72
N GLU A 54 -8.47 -2.30 -6.83
CA GLU A 54 -7.95 -2.76 -5.55
C GLU A 54 -8.84 -2.30 -4.41
N LEU A 55 -9.17 -3.21 -3.51
CA LEU A 55 -9.66 -2.89 -2.18
C LEU A 55 -8.49 -2.95 -1.19
N LEU A 56 -8.01 -1.79 -0.75
CA LEU A 56 -7.02 -1.71 0.32
C LEU A 56 -7.73 -1.82 1.67
N VAL A 57 -7.64 -2.97 2.32
CA VAL A 57 -8.13 -3.17 3.69
C VAL A 57 -7.02 -2.71 4.65
N LEU A 58 -7.14 -1.48 5.12
CA LEU A 58 -6.23 -0.86 6.07
C LEU A 58 -6.90 -0.72 7.42
N THR A 59 -6.30 -1.26 8.48
CA THR A 59 -6.95 -1.30 9.80
C THR A 59 -5.98 -0.98 10.92
N GLY A 60 -6.53 -0.63 12.10
CA GLY A 60 -5.79 -0.77 13.34
C GLY A 60 -5.42 -2.23 13.59
N GLU A 61 -4.34 -2.44 14.32
CA GLU A 61 -3.84 -3.78 14.62
C GLU A 61 -4.62 -4.40 15.77
N ARG A 62 -5.13 -5.63 15.57
CA ARG A 62 -5.83 -6.42 16.58
C ARG A 62 -6.92 -5.63 17.34
N PRO A 63 -7.91 -5.06 16.64
CA PRO A 63 -8.93 -4.22 17.26
C PRO A 63 -9.77 -4.95 18.32
N GLU A 64 -9.82 -6.28 18.25
CA GLU A 64 -10.50 -7.15 19.23
C GLU A 64 -9.87 -7.15 20.63
N VAL A 65 -8.71 -6.52 20.83
CA VAL A 65 -8.21 -6.23 22.19
C VAL A 65 -9.14 -5.27 22.95
N ASN A 66 -9.94 -4.49 22.22
CA ASN A 66 -11.03 -3.72 22.79
C ASN A 66 -12.23 -4.64 23.03
N PRO A 67 -12.75 -4.75 24.28
CA PRO A 67 -13.83 -5.67 24.61
C PRO A 67 -15.14 -5.44 23.84
N GLU A 68 -15.45 -4.18 23.48
CA GLU A 68 -16.65 -3.85 22.71
C GLU A 68 -16.52 -4.33 21.26
N VAL A 69 -15.34 -4.17 20.64
CA VAL A 69 -15.07 -4.69 19.30
C VAL A 69 -15.15 -6.21 19.32
N ALA A 70 -14.54 -6.87 20.31
CA ALA A 70 -14.64 -8.32 20.47
C ALA A 70 -16.09 -8.80 20.64
N ALA A 71 -16.91 -8.07 21.41
CA ALA A 71 -18.31 -8.39 21.58
C ALA A 71 -19.10 -8.24 20.26
N ARG A 72 -18.86 -7.17 19.51
CA ARG A 72 -19.49 -6.95 18.18
C ARG A 72 -19.13 -8.04 17.18
N LEU A 73 -17.86 -8.46 17.10
CA LEU A 73 -17.42 -9.56 16.24
C LEU A 73 -18.17 -10.85 16.56
N ARG A 74 -18.28 -11.22 17.85
CA ARG A 74 -19.05 -12.41 18.27
C ARG A 74 -20.54 -12.30 17.91
N GLN A 75 -21.15 -11.12 18.05
CA GLN A 75 -22.56 -10.89 17.66
C GLN A 75 -22.76 -11.05 16.16
N LEU A 76 -21.76 -10.72 15.34
CA LEU A 76 -21.74 -10.91 13.89
C LEU A 76 -21.40 -12.34 13.48
N GLY A 77 -21.07 -13.24 14.43
CA GLY A 77 -20.71 -14.63 14.16
C GLY A 77 -19.23 -14.85 13.80
N HIS A 78 -18.38 -13.86 14.07
CA HIS A 78 -16.95 -13.96 13.81
C HIS A 78 -16.17 -14.32 15.07
N GLU A 79 -15.25 -15.28 14.93
CA GLU A 79 -14.39 -15.74 16.02
C GLU A 79 -13.36 -14.67 16.42
N ASP A 80 -12.77 -14.02 15.42
CA ASP A 80 -11.75 -13.01 15.56
C ASP A 80 -11.90 -11.91 14.46
N PHE A 81 -11.04 -10.89 14.53
CA PHE A 81 -11.06 -9.82 13.54
C PHE A 81 -10.61 -10.31 12.14
N VAL A 82 -9.69 -11.27 12.06
CA VAL A 82 -9.22 -11.82 10.78
C VAL A 82 -10.36 -12.51 10.04
N SER A 83 -11.23 -13.26 10.73
CA SER A 83 -12.41 -13.87 10.09
C SER A 83 -13.37 -12.82 9.50
N TYR A 84 -13.50 -11.66 10.16
CA TYR A 84 -14.29 -10.56 9.61
C TYR A 84 -13.65 -9.92 8.37
N VAL A 85 -12.32 -9.80 8.37
CA VAL A 85 -11.57 -9.33 7.19
C VAL A 85 -11.69 -10.32 6.03
N VAL A 86 -11.58 -11.62 6.28
CA VAL A 86 -11.77 -12.68 5.26
C VAL A 86 -13.15 -12.54 4.62
N TRP A 87 -14.21 -12.43 5.44
CA TRP A 87 -15.56 -12.17 4.95
C TRP A 87 -15.64 -10.92 4.07
N ALA A 88 -15.07 -9.80 4.50
CA ALA A 88 -15.08 -8.56 3.71
C ALA A 88 -14.32 -8.70 2.39
N CYS A 89 -13.21 -9.45 2.37
CA CYS A 89 -12.45 -9.76 1.15
C CYS A 89 -13.25 -10.65 0.18
N GLU A 90 -13.98 -11.66 0.67
CA GLU A 90 -14.89 -12.47 -0.15
C GLU A 90 -15.95 -11.60 -0.80
N ARG A 91 -16.59 -10.70 -0.04
CA ARG A 91 -17.58 -9.74 -0.57
C ARG A 91 -17.00 -8.80 -1.62
N ALA A 92 -15.71 -8.44 -1.49
CA ALA A 92 -15.00 -7.65 -2.48
C ALA A 92 -14.73 -8.44 -3.77
N LEU A 93 -14.29 -9.70 -3.66
CA LEU A 93 -14.08 -10.60 -4.81
C LEU A 93 -15.36 -10.83 -5.61
N ASP A 94 -16.51 -11.02 -4.94
CA ASP A 94 -17.82 -11.14 -5.57
C ASP A 94 -18.17 -9.92 -6.46
N ARG A 95 -17.64 -8.75 -6.12
CA ARG A 95 -17.81 -7.51 -6.89
C ARG A 95 -16.73 -7.27 -7.93
N GLY A 96 -15.73 -8.14 -7.98
CA GLY A 96 -14.60 -8.04 -8.89
C GLY A 96 -13.55 -7.01 -8.43
N LEU A 97 -13.46 -6.74 -7.14
CA LEU A 97 -12.37 -5.99 -6.51
C LEU A 97 -11.28 -6.97 -6.06
N LEU A 98 -10.02 -6.57 -6.13
CA LEU A 98 -8.88 -7.37 -5.67
C LEU A 98 -8.45 -6.90 -4.28
N PRO A 99 -8.60 -7.72 -3.22
CA PRO A 99 -8.18 -7.31 -1.89
C PRO A 99 -6.66 -7.27 -1.74
N HIS A 100 -6.17 -6.19 -1.12
CA HIS A 100 -4.86 -6.05 -0.51
C HIS A 100 -5.05 -5.73 0.97
N THR A 101 -4.43 -6.50 1.88
CA THR A 101 -4.63 -6.32 3.32
C THR A 101 -3.38 -5.80 4.02
N ASN A 102 -3.57 -4.85 4.94
CA ASN A 102 -2.54 -4.33 5.84
C ASN A 102 -3.13 -4.20 7.25
N LEU A 103 -2.94 -5.23 8.07
CA LEU A 103 -3.60 -5.43 9.37
C LEU A 103 -2.64 -5.38 10.56
N GLY A 104 -1.37 -4.98 10.35
CA GLY A 104 -0.33 -5.08 11.36
C GLY A 104 0.30 -6.46 11.44
N VAL A 105 0.90 -6.79 12.59
CA VAL A 105 1.56 -8.08 12.82
C VAL A 105 0.55 -9.22 12.88
N LEU A 106 0.79 -10.25 12.07
CA LEU A 106 -0.06 -11.43 11.94
C LEU A 106 0.73 -12.71 12.21
N SER A 107 0.04 -13.71 12.70
CA SER A 107 0.59 -15.08 12.77
C SER A 107 0.64 -15.70 11.36
N ARG A 108 1.45 -16.75 11.21
CA ARG A 108 1.50 -17.53 9.97
C ARG A 108 0.13 -18.09 9.58
N GLU A 109 -0.67 -18.50 10.58
CA GLU A 109 -2.03 -18.99 10.37
C GLU A 109 -2.97 -17.90 9.85
N ASP A 110 -2.93 -16.69 10.44
CA ASP A 110 -3.73 -15.56 9.96
C ASP A 110 -3.36 -15.15 8.53
N LEU A 111 -2.05 -15.11 8.22
CA LEU A 111 -1.56 -14.84 6.86
C LEU A 111 -2.08 -15.88 5.86
N ALA A 112 -2.09 -17.18 6.24
CA ALA A 112 -2.60 -18.26 5.40
C ALA A 112 -4.11 -18.13 5.14
N ARG A 113 -4.91 -17.80 6.16
CA ARG A 113 -6.35 -17.54 6.01
C ARG A 113 -6.63 -16.39 5.05
N LEU A 114 -5.87 -15.30 5.18
CA LEU A 114 -6.00 -14.13 4.30
C LEU A 114 -5.51 -14.43 2.87
N ARG A 115 -4.49 -15.28 2.70
CA ARG A 115 -3.99 -15.67 1.39
C ARG A 115 -5.06 -16.26 0.49
N GLU A 116 -6.04 -16.97 1.05
CA GLU A 116 -7.13 -17.59 0.31
C GLU A 116 -8.03 -16.57 -0.42
N VAL A 117 -8.07 -15.34 0.06
CA VAL A 117 -9.00 -14.29 -0.41
C VAL A 117 -8.32 -12.98 -0.82
N THR A 118 -6.99 -12.93 -0.85
CA THR A 118 -6.26 -11.70 -1.19
C THR A 118 -5.35 -11.89 -2.40
N ALA A 119 -5.17 -10.84 -3.17
CA ALA A 119 -4.20 -10.79 -4.26
C ALA A 119 -2.79 -10.42 -3.76
N SER A 120 -2.70 -9.69 -2.65
CA SER A 120 -1.46 -9.32 -1.98
C SER A 120 -1.73 -8.92 -0.54
N GLN A 121 -0.67 -8.91 0.27
CA GLN A 121 -0.73 -8.44 1.66
C GLN A 121 0.44 -7.48 1.91
N GLY A 122 0.40 -6.75 3.02
CA GLY A 122 1.46 -5.82 3.35
C GLY A 122 1.65 -5.60 4.84
N LEU A 123 2.87 -5.23 5.20
CA LEU A 123 3.27 -4.77 6.52
C LEU A 123 4.52 -3.90 6.41
N MET A 124 4.43 -2.64 6.81
CA MET A 124 5.61 -1.78 6.89
C MET A 124 6.57 -2.30 7.96
N LEU A 125 7.85 -2.47 7.64
CA LEU A 125 8.90 -2.69 8.67
C LEU A 125 9.01 -1.47 9.59
N GLU A 126 8.77 -0.29 9.08
CA GLU A 126 9.01 1.04 9.64
C GLU A 126 10.51 1.33 9.81
N SER A 127 11.17 0.63 10.73
CA SER A 127 12.60 0.73 11.00
C SER A 127 13.13 -0.54 11.66
N ILE A 128 14.41 -0.84 11.45
CA ILE A 128 15.13 -1.90 12.19
C ILE A 128 15.62 -1.44 13.56
N SER A 129 15.47 -0.15 13.88
CA SER A 129 15.99 0.43 15.12
C SER A 129 15.16 0.05 16.34
N GLU A 130 15.69 -0.82 17.19
CA GLU A 130 15.05 -1.17 18.47
C GLU A 130 14.97 0.03 19.43
N ARG A 131 15.86 1.01 19.29
CA ARG A 131 15.88 2.24 20.07
C ARG A 131 14.57 3.04 19.97
N LEU A 132 13.88 2.90 18.85
CA LEU A 132 12.57 3.55 18.64
C LEU A 132 11.47 2.96 19.52
N MET A 133 11.67 1.78 20.12
CA MET A 133 10.73 1.18 21.07
C MET A 133 10.62 1.99 22.36
N ASP A 134 11.65 2.73 22.73
CA ASP A 134 11.66 3.61 23.91
C ASP A 134 11.14 5.02 23.61
N THR A 135 10.88 5.33 22.33
CA THR A 135 10.47 6.66 21.88
C THR A 135 9.14 6.61 21.13
N VAL A 136 9.17 6.62 19.81
CA VAL A 136 7.95 6.72 18.95
C VAL A 136 7.09 5.46 18.95
N HIS A 137 7.66 4.31 19.28
CA HIS A 137 6.98 3.03 19.39
C HIS A 137 6.69 2.61 20.85
N ALA A 138 6.93 3.49 21.83
CA ALA A 138 6.61 3.21 23.22
C ALA A 138 5.13 2.79 23.37
N GLY A 139 4.89 1.70 24.10
CA GLY A 139 3.55 1.11 24.23
C GLY A 139 3.06 0.33 23.01
N SER A 140 3.90 0.11 21.98
CA SER A 140 3.55 -0.60 20.74
C SER A 140 4.42 -1.83 20.55
N PRO A 141 4.24 -2.93 21.32
CA PRO A 141 5.19 -4.06 21.36
C PRO A 141 5.37 -4.75 20.02
N THR A 142 4.39 -4.71 19.15
CA THR A 142 4.43 -5.28 17.79
C THR A 142 5.11 -4.38 16.76
N LYS A 143 5.53 -3.19 17.15
CA LYS A 143 6.43 -2.36 16.36
C LYS A 143 7.91 -2.77 16.51
N HIS A 144 8.21 -3.71 17.42
CA HIS A 144 9.54 -4.28 17.53
C HIS A 144 9.96 -4.90 16.19
N PRO A 145 11.15 -4.54 15.64
CA PRO A 145 11.57 -4.96 14.30
C PRO A 145 11.51 -6.48 14.09
N ALA A 146 11.96 -7.27 15.08
CA ALA A 146 11.93 -8.73 15.00
C ALA A 146 10.51 -9.27 14.77
N ARG A 147 9.49 -8.71 15.45
CA ARG A 147 8.09 -9.14 15.25
C ARG A 147 7.56 -8.85 13.87
N ARG A 148 7.97 -7.71 13.30
CA ARG A 148 7.56 -7.32 11.95
C ARG A 148 8.27 -8.18 10.90
N LEU A 149 9.57 -8.42 11.09
CA LEU A 149 10.34 -9.33 10.23
C LEU A 149 9.82 -10.77 10.29
N GLU A 150 9.41 -11.28 11.47
CA GLU A 150 8.75 -12.60 11.59
C GLU A 150 7.49 -12.70 10.70
N THR A 151 6.65 -11.66 10.69
CA THR A 151 5.46 -11.64 9.82
C THR A 151 5.84 -11.55 8.33
N ILE A 152 6.82 -10.71 7.97
CA ILE A 152 7.29 -10.57 6.58
C ILE A 152 7.92 -11.89 6.11
N GLU A 153 8.71 -12.56 6.94
CA GLU A 153 9.29 -13.87 6.66
C GLU A 153 8.20 -14.93 6.43
N ALA A 154 7.23 -15.02 7.34
CA ALA A 154 6.12 -15.96 7.23
C ALA A 154 5.28 -15.75 5.96
N ALA A 155 5.10 -14.50 5.51
CA ALA A 155 4.46 -14.19 4.24
C ALA A 155 5.26 -14.75 3.05
N GLY A 156 6.60 -14.67 3.11
CA GLY A 156 7.50 -15.25 2.12
C GLY A 156 7.40 -16.77 2.04
N GLU A 157 7.42 -17.45 3.19
CA GLU A 157 7.22 -18.90 3.28
C GLU A 157 5.89 -19.36 2.68
N LEU A 158 4.84 -18.54 2.83
CA LEU A 158 3.51 -18.78 2.29
C LEU A 158 3.37 -18.35 0.82
N ARG A 159 4.42 -17.79 0.21
CA ARG A 159 4.38 -17.25 -1.15
C ARG A 159 3.26 -16.24 -1.36
N ILE A 160 3.15 -15.27 -0.47
CA ILE A 160 2.20 -14.17 -0.58
C ILE A 160 2.90 -12.97 -1.26
N PRO A 161 2.38 -12.42 -2.37
CA PRO A 161 2.91 -11.17 -2.91
C PRO A 161 2.80 -10.08 -1.85
N PHE A 162 3.92 -9.48 -1.46
CA PHE A 162 3.99 -8.68 -0.25
C PHE A 162 4.52 -7.28 -0.51
N THR A 163 3.93 -6.29 0.15
CA THR A 163 4.40 -4.91 0.19
C THR A 163 4.94 -4.60 1.57
N SER A 164 6.16 -4.10 1.66
CA SER A 164 6.75 -3.60 2.89
C SER A 164 7.35 -2.22 2.68
N GLY A 165 8.05 -1.69 3.67
CA GLY A 165 8.70 -0.40 3.54
C GLY A 165 9.20 0.15 4.85
N ILE A 166 9.74 1.37 4.78
CA ILE A 166 10.28 2.10 5.92
C ILE A 166 9.60 3.46 6.05
N LEU A 167 9.44 3.92 7.29
CA LEU A 167 8.99 5.26 7.61
C LEU A 167 10.21 6.09 8.03
N VAL A 168 10.46 7.17 7.30
CA VAL A 168 11.68 7.97 7.38
C VAL A 168 11.40 9.29 8.08
N GLY A 169 12.21 9.63 9.08
CA GLY A 169 12.07 10.88 9.82
C GLY A 169 11.40 10.75 11.19
N ILE A 170 11.32 9.54 11.72
CA ILE A 170 10.71 9.24 13.04
C ILE A 170 11.75 9.10 14.17
N GLY A 171 12.99 9.60 13.95
CA GLY A 171 14.07 9.60 14.93
C GLY A 171 15.16 8.55 14.69
N GLU A 172 15.07 7.81 13.60
CA GLU A 172 16.10 6.87 13.15
C GLU A 172 17.28 7.61 12.49
N THR A 173 18.45 6.97 12.49
CA THR A 173 19.65 7.47 11.80
C THR A 173 19.69 7.01 10.34
N VAL A 174 20.55 7.60 9.52
CA VAL A 174 20.78 7.18 8.12
C VAL A 174 21.23 5.72 8.05
N ASP A 175 22.12 5.29 8.95
CA ASP A 175 22.60 3.91 9.00
C ASP A 175 21.47 2.94 9.34
N GLU A 176 20.58 3.31 10.27
CA GLU A 176 19.39 2.52 10.62
C GLU A 176 18.39 2.42 9.44
N ARG A 177 18.26 3.46 8.61
CA ARG A 177 17.45 3.42 7.37
C ARG A 177 18.02 2.41 6.37
N ILE A 178 19.33 2.46 6.14
CA ILE A 178 20.01 1.54 5.23
C ILE A 178 19.92 0.11 5.76
N ALA A 179 20.19 -0.11 7.05
CA ALA A 179 20.06 -1.42 7.68
C ALA A 179 18.62 -1.98 7.59
N SER A 180 17.61 -1.11 7.63
CA SER A 180 16.22 -1.51 7.42
C SER A 180 15.97 -2.04 6.00
N LEU A 181 16.55 -1.39 4.99
CA LEU A 181 16.49 -1.86 3.60
C LEU A 181 17.29 -3.15 3.40
N GLU A 182 18.44 -3.29 4.05
CA GLU A 182 19.24 -4.53 4.04
C GLU A 182 18.49 -5.70 4.67
N ALA A 183 17.75 -5.47 5.78
CA ALA A 183 16.91 -6.49 6.40
C ALA A 183 15.78 -6.95 5.46
N LEU A 184 15.10 -6.03 4.79
CA LEU A 184 14.08 -6.37 3.79
C LEU A 184 14.69 -7.12 2.59
N ALA A 185 15.85 -6.68 2.11
CA ALA A 185 16.56 -7.33 1.02
C ALA A 185 16.94 -8.78 1.37
N ALA A 186 17.43 -9.01 2.58
CA ALA A 186 17.79 -10.36 3.05
C ALA A 186 16.59 -11.30 3.13
N VAL A 187 15.42 -10.82 3.54
CA VAL A 187 14.18 -11.62 3.50
C VAL A 187 13.74 -11.87 2.06
N ASN A 188 13.82 -10.87 1.20
CA ASN A 188 13.43 -11.00 -0.20
C ASN A 188 14.37 -11.93 -0.98
N GLU A 189 15.66 -11.95 -0.67
CA GLU A 189 16.63 -12.87 -1.28
C GLU A 189 16.25 -14.35 -1.03
N ARG A 190 15.70 -14.66 0.16
CA ARG A 190 15.26 -16.03 0.51
C ARG A 190 13.97 -16.45 -0.19
N HIS A 191 13.01 -15.55 -0.36
CA HIS A 191 11.64 -15.90 -0.74
C HIS A 191 11.17 -15.29 -2.06
N GLY A 192 11.74 -14.16 -2.49
CA GLY A 192 11.35 -13.46 -3.71
C GLY A 192 9.92 -12.92 -3.70
N HIS A 193 9.33 -12.66 -2.53
CA HIS A 193 7.92 -12.32 -2.36
C HIS A 193 7.65 -10.83 -2.19
N ILE A 194 8.68 -10.03 -1.84
CA ILE A 194 8.52 -8.58 -1.72
C ILE A 194 8.43 -7.99 -3.12
N GLN A 195 7.22 -7.64 -3.52
CA GLN A 195 6.96 -7.01 -4.83
C GLN A 195 7.28 -5.52 -4.83
N GLU A 196 7.22 -4.87 -3.67
CA GLU A 196 7.27 -3.43 -3.55
C GLU A 196 7.79 -2.99 -2.18
N VAL A 197 8.67 -1.98 -2.18
CA VAL A 197 9.16 -1.31 -0.98
C VAL A 197 8.72 0.15 -1.01
N ILE A 198 8.00 0.56 0.04
CA ILE A 198 7.54 1.93 0.23
C ILE A 198 8.61 2.71 0.99
N LEU A 199 9.09 3.79 0.41
CA LEU A 199 9.92 4.78 1.09
C LEU A 199 9.02 5.97 1.45
N GLN A 200 8.53 5.98 2.68
CA GLN A 200 7.58 6.98 3.15
C GLN A 200 8.27 7.99 4.07
N ASN A 201 8.27 9.26 3.70
CA ASN A 201 8.71 10.32 4.60
C ASN A 201 7.61 10.66 5.59
N PHE A 202 8.01 10.85 6.86
CA PHE A 202 7.10 11.37 7.87
C PHE A 202 6.77 12.84 7.57
N VAL A 203 5.49 13.16 7.68
CA VAL A 203 4.97 14.53 7.65
C VAL A 203 4.14 14.71 8.92
N PRO A 204 4.38 15.75 9.73
CA PRO A 204 3.60 16.02 10.91
C PRO A 204 2.12 16.19 10.55
N HIS A 205 1.27 15.66 11.39
CA HIS A 205 -0.17 15.70 11.23
C HIS A 205 -0.81 16.39 12.44
N PRO A 206 -1.78 17.31 12.27
CA PRO A 206 -2.42 17.99 13.40
C PRO A 206 -3.01 17.06 14.46
N ARG A 207 -3.33 15.82 14.02
CA ARG A 207 -3.96 14.79 14.86
C ARG A 207 -3.05 13.61 15.23
N TYR A 208 -1.73 13.68 14.98
CA TYR A 208 -0.85 12.58 15.37
C TYR A 208 -0.72 12.48 16.91
N TYR A 209 -0.47 11.25 17.39
CA TYR A 209 -0.29 11.00 18.83
C TYR A 209 1.10 11.45 19.34
N GLY A 210 1.63 12.59 18.95
CA GLY A 210 2.93 13.11 19.35
C GLY A 210 3.13 13.30 20.86
N ARG A 211 2.22 12.81 21.71
CA ARG A 211 2.18 12.94 23.15
C ARG A 211 2.77 11.72 23.86
N GLU A 212 3.07 11.89 25.15
CA GLU A 212 3.50 10.79 26.00
C GLU A 212 2.44 9.69 26.08
N VAL A 213 2.87 8.43 26.08
CA VAL A 213 1.95 7.27 26.18
C VAL A 213 1.09 7.33 27.44
N ALA A 214 1.62 7.91 28.54
CA ALA A 214 0.87 8.11 29.77
C ALA A 214 -0.34 9.04 29.58
N GLU A 215 -0.23 10.09 28.74
CA GLU A 215 -1.36 10.96 28.43
C GLU A 215 -2.43 10.26 27.59
N ILE A 216 -2.02 9.36 26.70
CA ILE A 216 -2.94 8.56 25.88
C ILE A 216 -3.63 7.49 26.74
N ALA A 217 -2.98 7.00 27.80
CA ALA A 217 -3.56 6.07 28.75
C ALA A 217 -4.59 6.73 29.69
N ASP A 218 -4.55 8.05 29.87
CA ASP A 218 -5.53 8.80 30.63
C ASP A 218 -6.89 8.85 29.89
N GLU A 219 -7.96 8.44 30.57
CA GLU A 219 -9.31 8.38 30.00
C GLU A 219 -9.82 9.76 29.56
N ALA A 220 -9.56 10.80 30.35
CA ALA A 220 -9.94 12.17 30.02
C ALA A 220 -9.17 12.74 28.82
N ALA A 221 -7.91 12.34 28.65
CA ALA A 221 -7.14 12.68 27.46
C ALA A 221 -7.71 11.97 26.22
N ARG A 222 -8.08 10.70 26.33
CA ARG A 222 -8.75 9.94 25.25
C ARG A 222 -10.07 10.57 24.81
N GLU A 223 -10.88 11.06 25.75
CA GLU A 223 -12.13 11.74 25.45
C GLU A 223 -11.89 13.07 24.72
N ARG A 224 -10.96 13.90 25.20
CA ARG A 224 -10.58 15.15 24.51
C ARG A 224 -10.10 14.94 23.08
N TRP A 225 -9.34 13.88 22.86
CA TRP A 225 -8.87 13.50 21.52
C TRP A 225 -10.00 13.12 20.59
N ALA A 226 -10.95 12.36 21.09
CA ALA A 226 -12.09 11.95 20.30
C ALA A 226 -13.03 13.12 19.97
N GLU A 227 -13.19 14.10 20.88
CA GLU A 227 -13.93 15.33 20.59
C GLU A 227 -13.22 16.22 19.56
N ALA A 228 -11.88 16.29 19.59
CA ALA A 228 -11.09 17.00 18.60
C ALA A 228 -11.16 16.35 17.21
N ASP A 229 -11.26 15.02 17.15
CA ASP A 229 -11.43 14.25 15.91
C ASP A 229 -12.81 14.51 15.27
N GLU A 230 -13.85 14.75 16.08
CA GLU A 230 -15.21 15.09 15.62
C GLU A 230 -15.36 16.54 15.16
N LYS A 231 -14.62 17.46 15.74
CA LYS A 231 -14.78 18.93 15.49
C LYS A 231 -13.93 19.48 14.37
N GLY A 232 -13.06 18.68 13.74
CA GLY A 232 -12.14 19.15 12.69
C GLY A 232 -11.32 20.32 13.22
N GLY A 233 -10.22 20.05 13.94
CA GLY A 233 -9.43 21.09 14.58
C GLY A 233 -9.01 22.18 13.59
N GLU A 234 -9.01 23.45 14.06
CA GLU A 234 -8.53 24.60 13.29
C GLU A 234 -7.14 24.35 12.72
N GLU A 235 -6.90 24.85 11.52
CA GLU A 235 -5.67 24.76 10.72
C GLU A 235 -4.46 25.44 11.40
N ALA A 236 -3.97 24.88 12.50
CA ALA A 236 -2.64 25.22 12.98
C ALA A 236 -1.63 24.41 12.17
N GLU A 237 -0.60 25.06 11.62
CA GLU A 237 0.50 24.31 11.03
C GLU A 237 1.06 23.32 12.06
N PRO A 238 1.17 22.04 11.71
CA PRO A 238 1.62 21.01 12.67
C PRO A 238 3.06 21.31 13.08
N GLU A 239 3.30 21.46 14.37
CA GLU A 239 4.65 21.58 14.90
C GLU A 239 5.40 20.24 14.75
N TRP A 240 6.68 20.33 14.37
CA TRP A 240 7.55 19.16 14.34
C TRP A 240 7.84 18.70 15.76
N PRO A 241 7.52 17.43 16.12
CA PRO A 241 7.83 16.93 17.44
C PRO A 241 9.35 16.72 17.61
N ASP A 242 9.85 16.82 18.84
CA ASP A 242 11.26 16.74 19.17
C ASP A 242 11.93 15.42 18.72
N TRP A 243 11.16 14.34 18.62
CA TRP A 243 11.65 13.05 18.16
C TRP A 243 11.72 12.92 16.63
N ALA A 244 11.08 13.80 15.88
CA ALA A 244 11.05 13.73 14.43
C ALA A 244 12.14 14.60 13.80
N THR A 245 12.61 14.18 12.64
CA THR A 245 13.62 14.90 11.86
C THR A 245 13.07 15.18 10.46
N PRO A 246 13.00 16.45 10.03
CA PRO A 246 12.65 16.77 8.65
C PRO A 246 13.59 16.07 7.68
N ILE A 247 13.00 15.44 6.66
CA ILE A 247 13.76 14.67 5.66
C ILE A 247 13.97 15.51 4.42
N SER A 248 15.21 15.58 3.96
CA SER A 248 15.56 16.27 2.73
C SER A 248 15.36 15.41 1.49
N LEU A 249 15.22 16.05 0.33
CA LEU A 249 15.23 15.37 -0.97
C LEU A 249 16.51 14.52 -1.16
N ALA A 250 17.66 15.00 -0.66
CA ALA A 250 18.93 14.29 -0.78
C ALA A 250 18.92 12.96 0.01
N ASP A 251 18.33 12.96 1.22
CA ASP A 251 18.16 11.74 2.02
C ASP A 251 17.28 10.72 1.28
N MET A 252 16.15 11.16 0.75
CA MET A 252 15.24 10.26 0.03
C MET A 252 15.86 9.74 -1.29
N LYS A 253 16.62 10.57 -2.01
CA LYS A 253 17.38 10.12 -3.19
C LYS A 253 18.41 9.05 -2.82
N LEU A 254 19.10 9.20 -1.70
CA LEU A 254 20.01 8.17 -1.20
C LEU A 254 19.27 6.86 -0.97
N LEU A 255 18.10 6.89 -0.30
CA LEU A 255 17.33 5.69 -0.01
C LEU A 255 16.80 5.01 -1.28
N VAL A 256 16.38 5.78 -2.29
CA VAL A 256 15.98 5.22 -3.60
C VAL A 256 17.14 4.48 -4.26
N ARG A 257 18.37 5.07 -4.26
CA ARG A 257 19.57 4.41 -4.81
C ARG A 257 19.92 3.13 -4.05
N GLU A 258 19.93 3.20 -2.72
CA GLU A 258 20.26 2.04 -1.87
C GLU A 258 19.20 0.93 -2.02
N CYS A 259 17.92 1.26 -2.03
CA CYS A 259 16.86 0.29 -2.28
C CYS A 259 17.04 -0.39 -3.65
N ARG A 260 17.32 0.37 -4.70
CA ARG A 260 17.57 -0.17 -6.04
C ARG A 260 18.83 -1.03 -6.11
N ARG A 261 19.90 -0.65 -5.39
CA ARG A 261 21.13 -1.43 -5.30
C ARG A 261 20.92 -2.78 -4.62
N LEU A 262 20.16 -2.78 -3.53
CA LEU A 262 19.89 -3.98 -2.72
C LEU A 262 18.84 -4.90 -3.35
N MET A 263 17.82 -4.32 -3.99
CA MET A 263 16.67 -5.04 -4.54
C MET A 263 16.37 -4.55 -5.97
N PRO A 264 17.16 -4.94 -6.98
CA PRO A 264 17.07 -4.39 -8.35
C PRO A 264 15.74 -4.65 -9.04
N ASP A 265 15.04 -5.73 -8.71
CA ASP A 265 13.81 -6.17 -9.36
C ASP A 265 12.53 -5.80 -8.58
N VAL A 266 12.67 -5.20 -7.41
CA VAL A 266 11.53 -4.79 -6.56
C VAL A 266 11.04 -3.39 -6.95
N GLY A 267 9.72 -3.19 -6.91
CA GLY A 267 9.13 -1.87 -7.09
C GLY A 267 9.52 -0.93 -5.95
N ILE A 268 9.88 0.31 -6.28
CA ILE A 268 10.16 1.35 -5.27
C ILE A 268 9.01 2.34 -5.32
N GLN A 269 8.21 2.32 -4.26
CA GLN A 269 7.05 3.18 -4.13
C GLN A 269 7.39 4.47 -3.35
N ILE A 270 6.95 5.58 -3.89
CA ILE A 270 6.99 6.90 -3.25
C ILE A 270 5.57 7.47 -3.19
N PRO A 271 5.04 7.81 -2.01
CA PRO A 271 3.75 8.49 -1.89
C PRO A 271 3.81 9.91 -2.51
N PRO A 272 2.99 10.22 -3.53
CA PRO A 272 3.09 11.49 -4.25
C PRO A 272 2.41 12.67 -3.54
N ASN A 273 1.74 12.42 -2.42
CA ASN A 273 1.03 13.42 -1.62
C ASN A 273 1.83 13.95 -0.42
N LEU A 274 2.96 13.32 -0.08
CA LEU A 274 3.73 13.68 1.12
C LEU A 274 4.89 14.64 0.84
N SER A 275 5.12 15.03 -0.41
CA SER A 275 6.15 15.99 -0.78
C SER A 275 5.93 16.57 -2.17
N ASP A 276 6.42 17.78 -2.42
CA ASP A 276 6.39 18.39 -3.74
C ASP A 276 7.46 17.86 -4.70
N TRP A 277 8.50 17.23 -4.17
CA TRP A 277 9.66 16.73 -4.89
C TRP A 277 9.56 15.23 -5.26
N TRP A 278 8.39 14.61 -5.18
CA TRP A 278 8.23 13.20 -5.53
C TRP A 278 8.64 12.86 -6.98
N VAL A 279 8.55 13.83 -7.92
CA VAL A 279 9.00 13.64 -9.31
C VAL A 279 10.51 13.45 -9.38
N ASP A 280 11.27 14.18 -8.56
CA ASP A 280 12.73 14.04 -8.46
C ASP A 280 13.13 12.64 -7.98
N LEU A 281 12.31 11.99 -7.15
CA LEU A 281 12.55 10.61 -6.72
C LEU A 281 12.24 9.60 -7.82
N VAL A 282 11.27 9.89 -8.70
CA VAL A 282 11.04 9.11 -9.91
C VAL A 282 12.23 9.21 -10.87
N GLU A 283 12.80 10.40 -11.02
CA GLU A 283 14.02 10.59 -11.81
C GLU A 283 15.23 9.84 -11.22
N GLU A 284 15.30 9.72 -9.90
CA GLU A 284 16.33 8.95 -9.19
C GLU A 284 16.15 7.43 -9.33
N GLY A 285 14.95 6.94 -9.64
CA GLY A 285 14.72 5.52 -9.85
C GLY A 285 13.51 4.91 -9.14
N ALA A 286 12.67 5.71 -8.49
CA ALA A 286 11.39 5.24 -8.01
C ALA A 286 10.49 4.84 -9.18
N THR A 287 9.76 3.73 -9.03
CA THR A 287 9.02 3.09 -10.13
C THR A 287 7.52 3.06 -9.91
N ASP A 288 7.06 3.37 -8.71
CA ASP A 288 5.65 3.27 -8.33
C ASP A 288 5.22 4.45 -7.44
N LEU A 289 3.97 4.82 -7.56
CA LEU A 289 3.35 5.88 -6.75
C LEU A 289 2.29 5.32 -5.79
N GLY A 290 2.21 3.99 -5.70
CA GLY A 290 1.27 3.30 -4.81
C GLY A 290 -0.18 3.40 -5.22
N GLY A 291 -1.05 3.32 -4.23
CA GLY A 291 -2.47 3.48 -4.40
C GLY A 291 -2.86 4.95 -4.49
N LEU A 292 -3.25 5.40 -5.68
CA LEU A 292 -3.95 6.69 -5.82
C LEU A 292 -5.42 6.46 -5.45
N SER A 293 -5.70 6.58 -4.15
CA SER A 293 -6.98 6.19 -3.58
C SER A 293 -8.14 7.04 -4.09
N ALA A 294 -9.19 6.36 -4.52
CA ALA A 294 -10.40 7.00 -5.03
C ALA A 294 -11.22 7.70 -3.93
N ASN A 295 -11.01 7.37 -2.67
CA ASN A 295 -11.70 7.94 -1.50
C ASN A 295 -10.79 8.72 -0.55
N GLY A 296 -9.60 9.14 -1.03
CA GLY A 296 -8.67 9.98 -0.27
C GLY A 296 -7.63 9.20 0.53
N ASP A 297 -6.77 9.94 1.23
CA ASP A 297 -5.81 9.37 2.16
C ASP A 297 -6.47 9.19 3.54
N HIS A 298 -6.48 7.97 4.06
CA HIS A 298 -7.05 7.66 5.37
C HIS A 298 -6.01 7.78 6.50
N ILE A 299 -4.73 7.84 6.15
CA ILE A 299 -3.62 8.00 7.10
C ILE A 299 -3.33 9.48 7.33
N SER A 300 -3.27 10.26 6.23
CA SER A 300 -3.00 11.69 6.24
C SER A 300 -4.10 12.42 5.45
N PRO A 301 -5.32 12.53 6.00
CA PRO A 301 -6.48 13.05 5.27
C PRO A 301 -6.33 14.48 4.75
N GLU A 302 -5.47 15.29 5.37
CA GLU A 302 -5.12 16.65 4.95
C GLU A 302 -4.16 16.67 3.75
N GLN A 303 -3.48 15.56 3.47
CA GLN A 303 -2.58 15.41 2.33
C GLN A 303 -3.29 14.65 1.21
N ALA A 304 -4.08 15.36 0.41
CA ALA A 304 -4.85 14.73 -0.66
C ALA A 304 -3.95 14.13 -1.75
N PHE A 305 -4.27 12.91 -2.19
CA PHE A 305 -3.60 12.31 -3.35
C PHE A 305 -3.88 13.15 -4.61
N PRO A 306 -2.84 13.40 -5.43
CA PRO A 306 -3.06 13.98 -6.74
C PRO A 306 -3.85 12.99 -7.62
N SER A 307 -4.77 13.51 -8.42
CA SER A 307 -5.47 12.66 -9.38
C SER A 307 -4.49 12.07 -10.42
N PRO A 308 -4.81 10.91 -11.02
CA PRO A 308 -3.97 10.36 -12.09
C PRO A 308 -3.73 11.32 -13.26
N HIS A 309 -4.65 12.26 -13.50
CA HIS A 309 -4.46 13.30 -14.49
C HIS A 309 -3.39 14.33 -14.08
N GLN A 310 -3.42 14.79 -12.84
CA GLN A 310 -2.40 15.69 -12.29
C GLN A 310 -1.01 15.05 -12.29
N VAL A 311 -0.95 13.76 -11.90
CA VAL A 311 0.29 12.97 -11.92
C VAL A 311 0.86 12.88 -13.35
N ARG A 312 0.02 12.52 -14.34
CA ARG A 312 0.46 12.47 -15.76
C ARG A 312 1.00 13.81 -16.24
N LYS A 313 0.34 14.91 -15.86
CA LYS A 313 0.77 16.27 -16.25
C LYS A 313 2.15 16.62 -15.69
N ARG A 314 2.50 16.14 -14.51
CA ARG A 314 3.84 16.35 -13.90
C ARG A 314 4.90 15.41 -14.47
N LEU A 315 4.55 14.17 -14.80
CA LEU A 315 5.48 13.15 -15.32
C LEU A 315 5.83 13.31 -16.82
N ALA A 316 4.86 13.75 -17.61
CA ALA A 316 5.03 13.81 -19.08
C ALA A 316 6.20 14.70 -19.55
N PRO A 317 6.44 15.91 -18.97
CA PRO A 317 7.60 16.72 -19.36
C PRO A 317 8.95 16.05 -19.14
N GLN A 318 9.02 15.12 -18.18
CA GLN A 318 10.23 14.35 -17.83
C GLN A 318 10.36 13.05 -18.64
N GLY A 319 9.48 12.82 -19.61
CA GLY A 319 9.49 11.65 -20.46
C GLY A 319 8.98 10.36 -19.82
N TYR A 320 8.19 10.46 -18.75
CA TYR A 320 7.57 9.32 -18.07
C TYR A 320 6.11 9.16 -18.45
N ALA A 321 5.66 7.90 -18.54
CA ALA A 321 4.25 7.54 -18.68
C ALA A 321 3.73 6.91 -17.39
N LEU A 322 2.60 7.42 -16.89
CA LEU A 322 1.88 6.81 -15.79
C LEU A 322 1.06 5.63 -16.29
N THR A 323 1.31 4.45 -15.76
CA THR A 323 0.66 3.19 -16.13
C THR A 323 -0.08 2.61 -14.92
N GLU A 324 -1.33 2.23 -15.09
CA GLU A 324 -2.10 1.56 -14.04
C GLU A 324 -1.66 0.10 -13.91
N ARG A 325 -1.54 -0.41 -12.67
CA ARG A 325 -1.29 -1.81 -12.33
C ARG A 325 -2.36 -2.36 -11.39
N LEU A 326 -2.35 -3.65 -11.18
CA LEU A 326 -3.11 -4.31 -10.10
C LEU A 326 -2.33 -4.24 -8.78
N CYS A 327 -2.97 -4.58 -7.66
CA CYS A 327 -2.30 -4.66 -6.34
C CYS A 327 -1.26 -5.79 -6.24
N ALA A 328 -1.34 -6.81 -7.08
CA ALA A 328 -0.27 -7.78 -7.30
C ALA A 328 0.48 -7.45 -8.61
N TYR A 329 1.80 -7.49 -8.56
CA TYR A 329 2.64 -7.27 -9.74
C TYR A 329 2.51 -8.44 -10.72
N PRO A 330 2.71 -8.21 -12.05
CA PRO A 330 2.43 -9.20 -13.08
C PRO A 330 3.12 -10.56 -12.91
N GLN A 331 4.33 -10.59 -12.35
CA GLN A 331 5.08 -11.82 -12.10
C GLN A 331 4.47 -12.73 -11.04
N TYR A 332 3.58 -12.19 -10.20
CA TYR A 332 2.90 -12.93 -9.13
C TYR A 332 1.49 -13.38 -9.51
N LEU A 333 0.98 -13.01 -10.72
CA LEU A 333 -0.36 -13.42 -11.18
C LEU A 333 -0.37 -14.89 -11.66
N GLU A 334 0.07 -15.78 -10.78
CA GLU A 334 0.20 -17.21 -11.02
C GLU A 334 -0.29 -18.06 -9.82
N PRO A 335 -0.71 -19.31 -10.05
CA PRO A 335 -1.30 -20.16 -8.98
C PRO A 335 -0.38 -20.45 -7.80
N ASP A 336 0.94 -20.40 -7.98
CA ASP A 336 1.90 -20.58 -6.90
C ASP A 336 1.87 -19.46 -5.86
N TRP A 337 1.40 -18.27 -6.27
CA TRP A 337 1.38 -17.06 -5.46
C TRP A 337 -0.01 -16.65 -5.00
N ILE A 338 -1.01 -16.82 -5.86
CA ILE A 338 -2.37 -16.31 -5.64
C ILE A 338 -3.37 -17.46 -5.83
N GLU A 339 -4.35 -17.54 -4.93
CA GLU A 339 -5.38 -18.56 -5.02
C GLU A 339 -6.23 -18.46 -6.29
N GLN A 340 -6.72 -19.62 -6.75
CA GLN A 340 -7.43 -19.71 -8.02
C GLN A 340 -8.68 -18.83 -8.07
N SER A 341 -9.42 -18.72 -6.97
CA SER A 341 -10.60 -17.86 -6.85
C SER A 341 -10.30 -16.39 -7.16
N VAL A 342 -9.17 -15.88 -6.64
CA VAL A 342 -8.69 -14.51 -6.87
C VAL A 342 -8.17 -14.35 -8.29
N LEU A 343 -7.42 -15.34 -8.81
CA LEU A 343 -6.96 -15.34 -10.20
C LEU A 343 -8.11 -15.35 -11.21
N ASP A 344 -9.24 -15.98 -10.87
CA ASP A 344 -10.41 -15.99 -11.74
C ASP A 344 -11.03 -14.58 -11.85
N VAL A 345 -11.02 -13.79 -10.78
CA VAL A 345 -11.39 -12.37 -10.85
C VAL A 345 -10.43 -11.60 -11.77
N VAL A 346 -9.12 -11.84 -11.66
CA VAL A 346 -8.12 -11.22 -12.56
C VAL A 346 -8.40 -11.59 -14.02
N LYS A 347 -8.68 -12.86 -14.32
CA LYS A 347 -8.97 -13.33 -15.68
C LYS A 347 -10.26 -12.74 -16.24
N LEU A 348 -11.30 -12.64 -15.42
CA LEU A 348 -12.62 -12.15 -15.85
C LEU A 348 -12.65 -10.63 -16.02
N LYS A 349 -12.05 -9.88 -15.10
CA LYS A 349 -12.15 -8.41 -15.03
C LYS A 349 -10.90 -7.70 -15.54
N PHE A 350 -9.73 -8.31 -15.41
CA PHE A 350 -8.44 -7.65 -15.57
C PHE A 350 -7.48 -8.42 -16.49
N TRP A 351 -7.99 -9.24 -17.42
CA TRP A 351 -7.20 -10.08 -18.31
C TRP A 351 -6.09 -9.33 -19.07
N SER A 352 -6.29 -8.03 -19.35
CA SER A 352 -5.30 -7.20 -20.06
C SER A 352 -4.03 -6.91 -19.23
N PHE A 353 -4.07 -7.16 -17.91
CA PHE A 353 -2.92 -7.02 -17.00
C PHE A 353 -2.10 -8.31 -16.89
N ILE A 354 -2.62 -9.44 -17.38
CA ILE A 354 -1.92 -10.74 -17.33
C ILE A 354 -0.81 -10.73 -18.37
N PRO A 355 0.45 -11.04 -17.99
CA PRO A 355 1.55 -11.16 -18.94
C PRO A 355 1.23 -12.25 -19.97
N ARG A 356 1.41 -11.95 -21.25
CA ARG A 356 1.27 -12.98 -22.30
C ARG A 356 2.42 -13.98 -22.19
N LYS A 357 2.14 -15.25 -21.88
CA LYS A 357 3.13 -16.31 -21.95
C LYS A 357 3.59 -16.46 -23.41
N GLY A 358 4.89 -16.33 -23.65
CA GLY A 358 5.48 -16.67 -24.94
C GLY A 358 5.89 -15.54 -25.87
N SER A 359 5.92 -14.30 -25.44
CA SER A 359 6.75 -13.33 -26.14
C SER A 359 8.21 -13.47 -25.62
N GLY A 360 8.86 -14.60 -25.92
CA GLY A 360 10.31 -14.60 -26.06
C GLY A 360 10.68 -13.34 -26.81
N ARG A 361 11.81 -12.69 -26.45
CA ARG A 361 12.28 -11.41 -27.00
C ARG A 361 11.53 -11.08 -28.27
N ARG A 362 10.64 -10.07 -28.24
CA ARG A 362 10.29 -9.43 -29.49
C ARG A 362 11.64 -9.06 -30.10
N GLU A 363 12.06 -9.78 -31.10
CA GLU A 363 12.94 -9.18 -32.11
C GLU A 363 12.31 -7.82 -32.36
N GLU A 364 13.06 -6.75 -32.19
CA GLU A 364 12.62 -5.45 -32.62
C GLU A 364 12.19 -5.63 -34.06
N ARG A 365 10.89 -5.85 -34.28
CA ARG A 365 10.35 -5.72 -35.62
C ARG A 365 10.66 -4.29 -35.97
N VAL A 366 11.61 -4.12 -36.86
CA VAL A 366 11.80 -2.85 -37.57
C VAL A 366 10.46 -2.61 -38.26
N ILE A 367 9.62 -1.81 -37.59
CA ILE A 367 8.31 -1.42 -38.15
C ILE A 367 8.69 -0.54 -39.34
N ASP A 368 8.50 -1.06 -40.55
CA ASP A 368 8.61 -0.26 -41.74
C ASP A 368 7.67 0.95 -41.57
N PRO A 369 8.20 2.18 -41.51
CA PRO A 369 7.41 3.37 -41.26
C PRO A 369 6.29 3.59 -42.30
N ASP A 370 6.39 2.92 -43.44
CA ASP A 370 5.42 3.04 -44.55
C ASP A 370 4.28 2.00 -44.47
N VAL A 371 4.30 1.05 -43.55
CA VAL A 371 3.23 0.03 -43.40
C VAL A 371 1.88 0.68 -43.12
N ALA A 372 1.78 1.56 -42.13
CA ALA A 372 0.52 2.21 -41.79
C ALA A 372 -0.02 3.12 -42.92
N PRO A 373 0.79 3.97 -43.57
CA PRO A 373 0.34 4.71 -44.78
C PRO A 373 -0.14 3.80 -45.90
N ARG A 374 0.56 2.69 -46.20
CA ARG A 374 0.15 1.71 -47.22
C ARG A 374 -1.17 1.03 -46.89
N ALA A 375 -1.35 0.58 -45.63
CA ALA A 375 -2.58 -0.04 -45.17
C ALA A 375 -3.79 0.91 -45.29
N ILE A 376 -3.62 2.18 -44.90
CA ILE A 376 -4.65 3.23 -45.04
C ILE A 376 -5.00 3.46 -46.52
N ALA A 377 -4.01 3.53 -47.38
CA ALA A 377 -4.23 3.75 -48.82
C ALA A 377 -4.98 2.56 -49.45
N LYS A 378 -4.64 1.31 -49.10
CA LYS A 378 -5.39 0.11 -49.52
C LYS A 378 -6.81 0.09 -49.00
N GLY A 379 -7.02 0.37 -47.71
CA GLY A 379 -8.36 0.41 -47.13
C GLY A 379 -9.27 1.44 -47.82
N ARG A 380 -8.74 2.61 -48.22
CA ARG A 380 -9.49 3.62 -48.98
C ARG A 380 -9.87 3.15 -50.40
N ARG A 381 -9.12 2.21 -50.98
CA ARG A 381 -9.42 1.62 -52.30
C ARG A 381 -10.24 0.32 -52.17
N GLY A 382 -10.58 -0.15 -50.98
CA GLY A 382 -11.26 -1.41 -50.75
C GLY A 382 -10.41 -2.66 -51.05
N GLU A 383 -9.09 -2.53 -51.02
CA GLU A 383 -8.15 -3.63 -51.27
C GLU A 383 -7.89 -4.40 -49.98
N ALA A 384 -7.65 -5.72 -50.08
CA ALA A 384 -7.33 -6.56 -48.94
C ALA A 384 -5.95 -6.19 -48.34
N LEU A 385 -5.87 -6.17 -47.00
CA LEU A 385 -4.62 -5.96 -46.27
C LEU A 385 -3.85 -7.27 -46.20
N THR A 386 -2.52 -7.18 -46.19
CA THR A 386 -1.63 -8.31 -45.93
C THR A 386 -1.47 -8.55 -44.44
N GLU A 387 -0.91 -9.71 -44.02
CA GLU A 387 -0.63 -10.00 -42.59
C GLU A 387 0.30 -8.98 -41.96
N GLU A 388 1.18 -8.35 -42.70
CA GLU A 388 2.09 -7.31 -42.24
C GLU A 388 1.37 -5.95 -42.03
N GLU A 389 0.29 -5.73 -42.76
CA GLU A 389 -0.53 -4.51 -42.72
C GLU A 389 -1.69 -4.59 -41.72
N LEU A 390 -1.99 -5.79 -41.21
CA LEU A 390 -2.95 -6.05 -40.11
C LEU A 390 -2.27 -5.94 -38.75
#